data_bb69982f8c3047ae418952f8c37586b2
#
_entry.id   bb69982f8c3047ae418952f8c37586b2
#
_cell.length_a   1.000
_cell.length_b   1.000
_cell.length_c   1.000
_cell.angle_alpha   90.00
_cell.angle_beta   90.00
_cell.angle_gamma   90.00
#
_symmetry.space_group_name_H-M   'P 1'
#
loop_
_entity.id
_entity.type
_entity.pdbx_description
1 polymer ?
#
loop_
_entity_poly.entity_id
_entity_poly.type
_entity_poly.pdbx_seq_one_letter_code
_entity_poly.pdbx_strand_id
1 'polypeptide(L)'
;MTVDRALTAEERRLSQTAMRDQSFLSSLAINCGSETLLILLALSLGIPETIVSATGSLQLFSYTFLPLGFLLAARMGAVRSISRFHLLTGFIYLVIAAACFVPHGAWLLLPAWVLLHLSRSCASAMNFPLQKNITTQEEMPVLLSRMQIAGTIAGLGTMLLIVWLLARYPGKILLPILFATAFLMYVACSRNIRRVVEPAALQRMANHPVIKQALTAWRIPHIRHQIYVGSAMNLSLAMLPAVNILAMKQGCGMSDSRILLLGAVQVFSGIAASFLYRKLAFRFGPEKMLVAVCPLLWLLFLYWIFAPETITLWTALPPFIFTGFFQTIVSTGLGNYFTNTVDNPHQIGGTFWVFVVTGGLMGICGMIFNPLIFKLLQIFGNGTGMDLFRSYFLVTAILFAGLIFAPLSLVLKKRNAD
;
A
#
# COMPACT_ATOMS: atom_id res chain seq x y z
N MET A 1 -17.36 21.68 4.32
CA MET A 1 -18.73 22.23 4.29
C MET A 1 -19.63 21.19 3.69
N THR A 2 -20.74 20.83 4.33
CA THR A 2 -21.69 19.81 3.82
C THR A 2 -22.87 20.54 3.16
N VAL A 3 -23.24 20.11 1.94
CA VAL A 3 -24.32 20.72 1.18
C VAL A 3 -25.36 19.67 0.78
N ASP A 4 -26.66 20.01 0.85
CA ASP A 4 -27.77 19.09 0.50
C ASP A 4 -28.31 19.37 -0.93
N ARG A 5 -27.41 19.65 -1.83
CA ARG A 5 -27.66 19.85 -3.27
C ARG A 5 -26.51 19.33 -4.10
N ALA A 6 -26.71 19.23 -5.39
CA ALA A 6 -25.62 18.98 -6.32
C ALA A 6 -24.56 20.10 -6.25
N LEU A 7 -23.29 19.74 -6.33
CA LEU A 7 -22.18 20.69 -6.32
C LEU A 7 -22.19 21.55 -7.59
N THR A 8 -21.95 22.83 -7.43
CA THR A 8 -21.70 23.73 -8.57
C THR A 8 -20.38 23.37 -9.26
N ALA A 9 -20.18 23.85 -10.48
CA ALA A 9 -18.94 23.62 -11.22
C ALA A 9 -17.72 24.20 -10.49
N GLU A 10 -17.89 25.35 -9.82
CA GLU A 10 -16.84 25.98 -9.03
C GLU A 10 -16.49 25.18 -7.77
N GLU A 11 -17.51 24.71 -7.02
CA GLU A 11 -17.32 23.87 -5.84
C GLU A 11 -16.62 22.53 -6.20
N ARG A 12 -16.98 21.92 -7.34
CA ARG A 12 -16.28 20.73 -7.85
C ARG A 12 -14.83 21.03 -8.14
N ARG A 13 -14.53 22.11 -8.88
CA ARG A 13 -13.17 22.52 -9.24
C ARG A 13 -12.30 22.78 -8.00
N LEU A 14 -12.82 23.48 -7.00
CA LEU A 14 -12.13 23.71 -5.72
C LEU A 14 -11.86 22.41 -4.98
N SER A 15 -12.86 21.51 -4.92
CA SER A 15 -12.73 20.20 -4.27
C SER A 15 -11.72 19.32 -4.98
N GLN A 16 -11.71 19.29 -6.31
CA GLN A 16 -10.75 18.54 -7.12
C GLN A 16 -9.32 19.07 -6.93
N THR A 17 -9.15 20.39 -6.87
CA THR A 17 -7.85 21.02 -6.58
C THR A 17 -7.36 20.62 -5.19
N ALA A 18 -8.23 20.70 -4.19
CA ALA A 18 -7.88 20.28 -2.82
C ALA A 18 -7.48 18.79 -2.75
N MET A 19 -8.17 17.90 -3.48
CA MET A 19 -7.82 16.47 -3.54
C MET A 19 -6.48 16.24 -4.23
N ARG A 20 -6.17 16.97 -5.31
CA ARG A 20 -4.86 16.91 -5.98
C ARG A 20 -3.74 17.35 -5.03
N ASP A 21 -3.92 18.49 -4.36
CA ASP A 21 -2.94 19.05 -3.44
C ASP A 21 -2.76 18.15 -2.22
N GLN A 22 -3.83 17.48 -1.78
CA GLN A 22 -3.75 16.44 -0.77
C GLN A 22 -2.91 15.24 -1.22
N SER A 23 -3.07 14.78 -2.47
CA SER A 23 -2.26 13.69 -3.01
C SER A 23 -0.78 14.05 -3.00
N PHE A 24 -0.43 15.29 -3.36
CA PHE A 24 0.93 15.82 -3.28
C PHE A 24 1.48 15.80 -1.85
N LEU A 25 0.76 16.43 -0.91
CA LEU A 25 1.19 16.54 0.50
C LEU A 25 1.28 15.17 1.20
N SER A 26 0.31 14.28 0.93
CA SER A 26 0.32 12.94 1.51
C SER A 26 1.48 12.09 0.98
N SER A 27 1.85 12.24 -0.28
CA SER A 27 3.01 11.57 -0.85
C SER A 27 4.32 12.05 -0.24
N LEU A 28 4.48 13.36 0.00
CA LEU A 28 5.62 13.89 0.76
C LEU A 28 5.68 13.25 2.14
N ALA A 29 4.56 13.25 2.88
CA ALA A 29 4.49 12.71 4.24
C ALA A 29 4.79 11.20 4.28
N ILE A 30 4.21 10.43 3.35
CA ILE A 30 4.40 8.97 3.26
C ILE A 30 5.87 8.64 2.99
N ASN A 31 6.55 9.40 2.15
CA ASN A 31 7.95 9.13 1.84
C ASN A 31 8.90 9.58 2.96
N CYS A 32 8.60 10.68 3.69
CA CYS A 32 9.34 11.06 4.90
C CYS A 32 9.20 10.03 6.03
N GLY A 33 8.12 9.25 6.05
CA GLY A 33 7.89 8.16 6.99
C GLY A 33 7.64 6.84 6.26
N SER A 34 8.48 6.51 5.27
CA SER A 34 8.32 5.32 4.45
C SER A 34 8.52 4.04 5.26
N GLU A 35 7.90 2.95 4.79
CA GLU A 35 8.05 1.62 5.38
C GLU A 35 9.52 1.22 5.50
N THR A 36 10.31 1.51 4.48
CA THR A 36 11.76 1.26 4.50
C THR A 36 12.46 1.98 5.65
N LEU A 37 12.14 3.27 5.90
CA LEU A 37 12.71 4.02 7.02
C LEU A 37 12.28 3.46 8.38
N LEU A 38 11.03 3.03 8.50
CA LEU A 38 10.51 2.39 9.72
C LEU A 38 11.19 1.05 9.99
N ILE A 39 11.41 0.23 8.97
CA ILE A 39 12.16 -1.02 9.08
C ILE A 39 13.61 -0.76 9.50
N LEU A 40 14.29 0.20 8.86
CA LEU A 40 15.67 0.57 9.21
C LEU A 40 15.76 1.11 10.63
N LEU A 41 14.79 1.92 11.08
CA LEU A 41 14.70 2.37 12.46
C LEU A 41 14.50 1.19 13.42
N ALA A 42 13.59 0.28 13.11
CA ALA A 42 13.32 -0.90 13.93
C ALA A 42 14.58 -1.74 14.14
N LEU A 43 15.34 -1.98 13.07
CA LEU A 43 16.62 -2.70 13.13
C LEU A 43 17.67 -1.94 13.96
N SER A 44 17.72 -0.61 13.84
CA SER A 44 18.65 0.22 14.62
C SER A 44 18.31 0.26 16.12
N LEU A 45 17.06 0.02 16.49
CA LEU A 45 16.59 -0.12 17.87
C LEU A 45 16.70 -1.56 18.41
N GLY A 46 17.27 -2.49 17.63
CA GLY A 46 17.52 -3.87 18.04
C GLY A 46 16.26 -4.75 18.03
N ILE A 47 15.22 -4.37 17.28
CA ILE A 47 14.02 -5.22 17.14
C ILE A 47 14.39 -6.48 16.34
N PRO A 48 14.05 -7.69 16.82
CA PRO A 48 14.37 -8.94 16.16
C PRO A 48 13.82 -9.02 14.73
N GLU A 49 14.57 -9.65 13.82
CA GLU A 49 14.21 -9.83 12.41
C GLU A 49 12.85 -10.50 12.22
N THR A 50 12.54 -11.46 13.08
CA THR A 50 11.25 -12.17 13.08
C THR A 50 10.06 -11.23 13.28
N ILE A 51 10.22 -10.21 14.15
CA ILE A 51 9.20 -9.18 14.37
C ILE A 51 9.17 -8.21 13.18
N VAL A 52 10.34 -7.76 12.72
CA VAL A 52 10.45 -6.85 11.57
C VAL A 52 9.87 -7.49 10.31
N SER A 53 10.06 -8.79 10.09
CA SER A 53 9.46 -9.49 8.94
C SER A 53 7.92 -9.45 8.94
N ALA A 54 7.30 -9.50 10.13
CA ALA A 54 5.85 -9.37 10.25
C ALA A 54 5.34 -7.97 9.89
N THR A 55 6.14 -6.92 10.15
CA THR A 55 5.70 -5.53 9.91
C THR A 55 5.46 -5.22 8.44
N GLY A 56 6.12 -5.90 7.51
CA GLY A 56 5.89 -5.72 6.06
C GLY A 56 4.45 -5.98 5.62
N SER A 57 3.69 -6.71 6.42
CA SER A 57 2.26 -7.00 6.15
C SER A 57 1.30 -6.01 6.84
N LEU A 58 1.81 -5.08 7.68
CA LEU A 58 0.97 -4.16 8.47
C LEU A 58 0.07 -3.27 7.61
N GLN A 59 0.55 -2.83 6.46
CA GLN A 59 -0.24 -2.04 5.53
C GLN A 59 -1.48 -2.79 5.07
N LEU A 60 -1.35 -4.04 4.67
CA LEU A 60 -2.48 -4.88 4.25
C LEU A 60 -3.37 -5.25 5.44
N PHE A 61 -2.78 -5.65 6.57
CA PHE A 61 -3.49 -5.91 7.81
C PHE A 61 -4.42 -4.75 8.20
N SER A 62 -3.95 -3.52 8.04
CA SER A 62 -4.72 -2.32 8.44
C SER A 62 -6.05 -2.16 7.69
N TYR A 63 -6.22 -2.79 6.53
CA TYR A 63 -7.50 -2.78 5.82
C TYR A 63 -8.62 -3.47 6.57
N THR A 64 -8.33 -4.33 7.56
CA THR A 64 -9.35 -4.88 8.47
C THR A 64 -10.10 -3.79 9.24
N PHE A 65 -9.49 -2.61 9.42
CA PHE A 65 -10.06 -1.47 10.12
C PHE A 65 -10.79 -0.45 9.21
N LEU A 66 -10.83 -0.68 7.91
CA LEU A 66 -11.61 0.14 6.96
C LEU A 66 -13.07 0.37 7.40
N PRO A 67 -13.79 -0.63 7.96
CA PRO A 67 -15.16 -0.43 8.48
C PRO A 67 -15.26 0.65 9.56
N LEU A 68 -14.23 0.82 10.39
CA LEU A 68 -14.18 1.90 11.37
C LEU A 68 -14.14 3.28 10.70
N GLY A 69 -13.40 3.41 9.60
CA GLY A 69 -13.38 4.63 8.79
C GLY A 69 -14.76 4.98 8.22
N PHE A 70 -15.50 3.99 7.69
CA PHE A 70 -16.87 4.18 7.24
C PHE A 70 -17.81 4.59 8.38
N LEU A 71 -17.73 3.91 9.53
CA LEU A 71 -18.56 4.21 10.70
C LEU A 71 -18.36 5.65 11.20
N LEU A 72 -17.10 6.11 11.27
CA LEU A 72 -16.80 7.46 11.69
C LEU A 72 -17.21 8.50 10.63
N ALA A 73 -17.08 8.19 9.35
CA ALA A 73 -17.58 9.04 8.27
C ALA A 73 -19.11 9.17 8.31
N ALA A 74 -19.83 8.10 8.62
CA ALA A 74 -21.27 8.14 8.82
C ALA A 74 -21.70 9.12 9.92
N ARG A 75 -20.94 9.15 11.05
CA ARG A 75 -21.27 9.99 12.19
C ARG A 75 -20.89 11.47 12.01
N MET A 76 -19.74 11.75 11.42
CA MET A 76 -19.18 13.12 11.39
C MET A 76 -18.99 13.71 9.99
N GLY A 77 -19.25 12.94 8.93
CA GLY A 77 -18.96 13.27 7.55
C GLY A 77 -17.59 12.77 7.09
N ALA A 78 -17.46 12.50 5.78
CA ALA A 78 -16.24 11.94 5.18
C ALA A 78 -15.04 12.89 5.32
N VAL A 79 -15.22 14.18 4.96
CA VAL A 79 -14.16 15.19 5.01
C VAL A 79 -13.61 15.40 6.44
N ARG A 80 -14.50 15.46 7.44
CA ARG A 80 -14.09 15.60 8.84
C ARG A 80 -13.38 14.35 9.35
N SER A 81 -13.87 13.16 8.97
CA SER A 81 -13.25 11.88 9.33
C SER A 81 -11.83 11.80 8.78
N ILE A 82 -11.65 12.01 7.47
CA ILE A 82 -10.34 12.00 6.81
C ILE A 82 -9.39 13.01 7.47
N SER A 83 -9.87 14.25 7.71
CA SER A 83 -9.07 15.31 8.36
C SER A 83 -8.56 14.90 9.75
N ARG A 84 -9.42 14.28 10.58
CA ARG A 84 -9.03 13.82 11.93
C ARG A 84 -8.03 12.68 11.89
N PHE A 85 -8.23 11.71 10.98
CA PHE A 85 -7.27 10.63 10.81
C PHE A 85 -5.92 11.11 10.28
N HIS A 86 -5.87 12.12 9.41
CA HIS A 86 -4.61 12.73 9.02
C HIS A 86 -3.89 13.40 10.19
N LEU A 87 -4.62 14.12 11.06
CA LEU A 87 -4.02 14.66 12.29
C LEU A 87 -3.49 13.55 13.20
N LEU A 88 -4.29 12.50 13.43
CA LEU A 88 -3.87 11.36 14.24
C LEU A 88 -2.61 10.70 13.64
N THR A 89 -2.60 10.46 12.34
CA THR A 89 -1.41 9.94 11.63
C THR A 89 -0.18 10.82 11.85
N GLY A 90 -0.35 12.14 11.75
CA GLY A 90 0.71 13.09 12.04
C GLY A 90 1.23 12.95 13.47
N PHE A 91 0.36 12.96 14.48
CA PHE A 91 0.78 12.78 15.88
C PHE A 91 1.50 11.45 16.13
N ILE A 92 1.08 10.37 15.47
CA ILE A 92 1.78 9.09 15.56
C ILE A 92 3.21 9.21 15.04
N TYR A 93 3.45 9.98 13.97
CA TYR A 93 4.82 10.23 13.50
C TYR A 93 5.67 11.01 14.51
N LEU A 94 5.09 11.93 15.32
CA LEU A 94 5.82 12.54 16.44
C LEU A 94 6.19 11.51 17.51
N VAL A 95 5.29 10.57 17.81
CA VAL A 95 5.58 9.46 18.74
C VAL A 95 6.72 8.59 18.20
N ILE A 96 6.72 8.29 16.91
CA ILE A 96 7.81 7.55 16.25
C ILE A 96 9.13 8.35 16.31
N ALA A 97 9.08 9.66 16.07
CA ALA A 97 10.25 10.52 16.20
C ALA A 97 10.81 10.51 17.63
N ALA A 98 9.92 10.56 18.65
CA ALA A 98 10.29 10.48 20.05
C ALA A 98 10.94 9.12 20.41
N ALA A 99 10.50 8.01 19.79
CA ALA A 99 11.08 6.69 20.01
C ALA A 99 12.58 6.62 19.68
N CYS A 100 13.09 7.51 18.83
CA CYS A 100 14.51 7.60 18.50
C CYS A 100 15.38 8.09 19.69
N PHE A 101 14.79 8.77 20.67
CA PHE A 101 15.50 9.41 21.79
C PHE A 101 15.25 8.73 23.14
N VAL A 102 14.26 7.84 23.21
CA VAL A 102 13.88 7.20 24.49
C VAL A 102 14.64 5.88 24.63
N PRO A 103 15.19 5.57 25.83
CA PRO A 103 15.69 4.24 26.13
C PRO A 103 14.56 3.22 25.89
N HIS A 104 14.86 2.08 25.27
CA HIS A 104 13.86 1.07 24.89
C HIS A 104 12.79 1.57 23.92
N GLY A 105 13.13 2.49 23.01
CA GLY A 105 12.21 3.06 21.99
C GLY A 105 11.49 2.03 21.13
N ALA A 106 12.00 0.80 21.06
CA ALA A 106 11.35 -0.33 20.39
C ALA A 106 9.90 -0.58 20.91
N TRP A 107 9.67 -0.48 22.23
CA TRP A 107 8.36 -0.64 22.83
C TRP A 107 7.36 0.46 22.46
N LEU A 108 7.86 1.64 22.12
CA LEU A 108 7.04 2.74 21.65
C LEU A 108 6.82 2.66 20.14
N LEU A 109 7.85 2.24 19.39
CA LEU A 109 7.80 2.15 17.93
C LEU A 109 6.76 1.14 17.44
N LEU A 110 6.73 -0.09 17.98
CA LEU A 110 5.87 -1.16 17.48
C LEU A 110 4.37 -0.81 17.55
N PRO A 111 3.80 -0.39 18.70
CA PRO A 111 2.39 -0.01 18.74
C PRO A 111 2.11 1.25 17.91
N ALA A 112 3.04 2.22 17.88
CA ALA A 112 2.88 3.40 17.05
C ALA A 112 2.84 3.03 15.55
N TRP A 113 3.65 2.07 15.11
CA TRP A 113 3.66 1.60 13.73
C TRP A 113 2.33 0.93 13.34
N VAL A 114 1.78 0.07 14.21
CA VAL A 114 0.44 -0.52 14.01
C VAL A 114 -0.63 0.58 13.92
N LEU A 115 -0.65 1.52 14.86
CA LEU A 115 -1.60 2.63 14.89
C LEU A 115 -1.47 3.54 13.66
N LEU A 116 -0.25 3.72 13.14
CA LEU A 116 0.03 4.47 11.93
C LEU A 116 -0.73 3.91 10.73
N HIS A 117 -0.57 2.61 10.47
CA HIS A 117 -1.24 1.96 9.36
C HIS A 117 -2.75 1.93 9.54
N LEU A 118 -3.24 1.68 10.75
CA LEU A 118 -4.66 1.71 11.10
C LEU A 118 -5.26 3.10 10.82
N SER A 119 -4.61 4.16 11.28
CA SER A 119 -5.06 5.53 11.05
C SER A 119 -5.08 5.89 9.56
N ARG A 120 -4.05 5.51 8.80
CA ARG A 120 -3.97 5.71 7.35
C ARG A 120 -5.05 4.94 6.59
N SER A 121 -5.31 3.71 6.97
CA SER A 121 -6.36 2.89 6.39
C SER A 121 -7.75 3.51 6.62
N CYS A 122 -8.06 3.92 7.85
CA CYS A 122 -9.31 4.61 8.17
C CYS A 122 -9.46 5.94 7.41
N ALA A 123 -8.36 6.69 7.21
CA ALA A 123 -8.38 7.91 6.40
C ALA A 123 -8.71 7.62 4.93
N SER A 124 -8.25 6.48 4.40
CA SER A 124 -8.46 6.11 3.00
C SER A 124 -9.86 5.58 2.70
N ALA A 125 -10.63 5.14 3.71
CA ALA A 125 -11.91 4.47 3.53
C ALA A 125 -12.90 5.26 2.66
N MET A 126 -12.97 6.57 2.82
CA MET A 126 -13.89 7.43 2.10
C MET A 126 -13.28 8.14 0.88
N ASN A 127 -12.00 7.88 0.55
CA ASN A 127 -11.34 8.60 -0.55
C ASN A 127 -12.05 8.34 -1.89
N PHE A 128 -12.31 7.08 -2.24
CA PHE A 128 -12.95 6.75 -3.50
C PHE A 128 -14.41 7.24 -3.60
N PRO A 129 -15.29 7.00 -2.60
CA PRO A 129 -16.62 7.59 -2.58
C PRO A 129 -16.61 9.12 -2.66
N LEU A 130 -15.67 9.80 -1.97
CA LEU A 130 -15.55 11.26 -2.03
C LEU A 130 -15.15 11.73 -3.42
N GLN A 131 -14.14 11.13 -4.05
CA GLN A 131 -13.69 11.45 -5.40
C GLN A 131 -14.82 11.33 -6.41
N LYS A 132 -15.61 10.27 -6.32
CA LYS A 132 -16.75 10.03 -7.21
C LYS A 132 -17.86 11.08 -7.06
N ASN A 133 -18.08 11.58 -5.84
CA ASN A 133 -19.12 12.58 -5.57
C ASN A 133 -18.71 14.03 -5.91
N ILE A 134 -17.42 14.31 -6.09
CA ILE A 134 -16.91 15.63 -6.49
C ILE A 134 -16.53 15.69 -7.98
N THR A 135 -16.77 14.65 -8.74
CA THR A 135 -16.48 14.57 -10.18
C THR A 135 -17.69 14.13 -10.97
N THR A 136 -17.73 14.49 -12.24
CA THR A 136 -18.56 13.82 -13.24
C THR A 136 -17.87 12.57 -13.76
N GLN A 137 -18.59 11.74 -14.52
CA GLN A 137 -18.03 10.53 -15.10
C GLN A 137 -16.84 10.81 -16.05
N GLU A 138 -16.87 11.95 -16.74
CA GLU A 138 -15.79 12.41 -17.63
C GLU A 138 -14.61 13.04 -16.87
N GLU A 139 -14.87 13.73 -15.76
CA GLU A 139 -13.84 14.38 -14.95
C GLU A 139 -13.03 13.39 -14.09
N MET A 140 -13.61 12.27 -13.70
CA MET A 140 -12.99 11.30 -12.80
C MET A 140 -11.62 10.79 -13.27
N PRO A 141 -11.43 10.33 -14.53
CA PRO A 141 -10.13 9.89 -15.01
C PRO A 141 -9.08 11.00 -15.01
N VAL A 142 -9.51 12.24 -15.29
CA VAL A 142 -8.64 13.42 -15.30
C VAL A 142 -8.17 13.75 -13.88
N LEU A 143 -9.07 13.72 -12.89
CA LEU A 143 -8.73 13.94 -11.49
C LEU A 143 -7.75 12.88 -11.00
N LEU A 144 -8.03 11.59 -11.22
CA LEU A 144 -7.17 10.49 -10.80
C LEU A 144 -5.77 10.62 -11.41
N SER A 145 -5.68 10.94 -12.70
CA SER A 145 -4.39 11.16 -13.36
C SER A 145 -3.61 12.33 -12.75
N ARG A 146 -4.27 13.47 -12.49
CA ARG A 146 -3.63 14.64 -11.86
C ARG A 146 -3.17 14.35 -10.43
N MET A 147 -3.96 13.63 -9.66
CA MET A 147 -3.59 13.19 -8.31
C MET A 147 -2.38 12.26 -8.35
N GLN A 148 -2.39 11.29 -9.27
CA GLN A 148 -1.28 10.35 -9.44
C GLN A 148 0.01 11.06 -9.82
N ILE A 149 -0.03 11.96 -10.81
CA ILE A 149 1.15 12.73 -11.24
C ILE A 149 1.68 13.57 -10.08
N ALA A 150 0.80 14.31 -9.38
CA ALA A 150 1.19 15.14 -8.25
C ALA A 150 1.83 14.32 -7.13
N GLY A 151 1.22 13.20 -6.77
CA GLY A 151 1.74 12.28 -5.75
C GLY A 151 3.08 11.67 -6.15
N THR A 152 3.22 11.29 -7.40
CA THR A 152 4.44 10.68 -7.93
C THR A 152 5.62 11.65 -7.94
N ILE A 153 5.43 12.88 -8.43
CA ILE A 153 6.48 13.92 -8.42
C ILE A 153 6.92 14.20 -6.98
N ALA A 154 5.96 14.39 -6.08
CA ALA A 154 6.24 14.60 -4.66
C ALA A 154 7.00 13.42 -4.05
N GLY A 155 6.53 12.20 -4.29
CA GLY A 155 7.11 10.98 -3.75
C GLY A 155 8.53 10.74 -4.21
N LEU A 156 8.77 10.80 -5.51
CA LEU A 156 10.08 10.57 -6.10
C LEU A 156 11.07 11.66 -5.66
N GLY A 157 10.66 12.93 -5.74
CA GLY A 157 11.51 14.05 -5.29
C GLY A 157 11.92 13.91 -3.82
N THR A 158 10.97 13.56 -2.95
CA THR A 158 11.24 13.33 -1.53
C THR A 158 12.18 12.15 -1.31
N MET A 159 11.95 11.01 -1.97
CA MET A 159 12.83 9.84 -1.82
C MET A 159 14.26 10.15 -2.25
N LEU A 160 14.45 10.80 -3.40
CA LEU A 160 15.79 11.18 -3.86
C LEU A 160 16.48 12.16 -2.89
N LEU A 161 15.72 13.12 -2.35
CA LEU A 161 16.24 14.03 -1.32
C LEU A 161 16.67 13.26 -0.05
N ILE A 162 15.86 12.31 0.42
CA ILE A 162 16.19 11.49 1.59
C ILE A 162 17.42 10.62 1.34
N VAL A 163 17.52 9.99 0.16
CA VAL A 163 18.71 9.22 -0.25
C VAL A 163 19.96 10.09 -0.18
N TRP A 164 19.91 11.30 -0.75
CA TRP A 164 21.01 12.25 -0.72
C TRP A 164 21.37 12.69 0.70
N LEU A 165 20.37 13.02 1.53
CA LEU A 165 20.58 13.41 2.93
C LEU A 165 21.23 12.29 3.74
N LEU A 166 20.76 11.04 3.62
CA LEU A 166 21.32 9.89 4.32
C LEU A 166 22.73 9.52 3.85
N ALA A 167 23.03 9.73 2.58
CA ALA A 167 24.38 9.56 2.06
C ALA A 167 25.36 10.60 2.60
N ARG A 168 24.89 11.86 2.81
CA ARG A 168 25.73 12.98 3.25
C ARG A 168 25.82 13.08 4.78
N TYR A 169 24.76 12.74 5.49
CA TYR A 169 24.61 12.88 6.93
C TYR A 169 24.17 11.55 7.56
N PRO A 170 25.07 10.55 7.63
CA PRO A 170 24.76 9.26 8.24
C PRO A 170 24.69 9.40 9.77
N GLY A 171 23.55 9.89 10.28
CA GLY A 171 23.40 10.13 11.71
C GLY A 171 22.02 9.81 12.23
N LYS A 172 21.94 9.46 13.53
CA LYS A 172 20.67 9.13 14.22
C LYS A 172 19.66 10.29 14.25
N ILE A 173 20.10 11.54 14.01
CA ILE A 173 19.28 12.74 14.11
C ILE A 173 18.41 12.95 12.85
N LEU A 174 18.82 12.42 11.70
CA LEU A 174 18.07 12.64 10.46
C LEU A 174 16.67 11.96 10.48
N LEU A 175 16.57 10.74 11.00
CA LEU A 175 15.31 10.00 11.07
C LEU A 175 14.20 10.74 11.86
N PRO A 176 14.47 11.23 13.10
CA PRO A 176 13.48 12.03 13.82
C PRO A 176 13.05 13.29 13.07
N ILE A 177 13.96 13.96 12.37
CA ILE A 177 13.64 15.15 11.55
C ILE A 177 12.70 14.77 10.41
N LEU A 178 12.93 13.65 9.73
CA LEU A 178 12.06 13.17 8.67
C LEU A 178 10.66 12.85 9.19
N PHE A 179 10.55 12.17 10.33
CA PHE A 179 9.25 11.88 10.95
C PHE A 179 8.54 13.14 11.45
N ALA A 180 9.27 14.12 12.01
CA ALA A 180 8.70 15.42 12.35
C ALA A 180 8.21 16.18 11.10
N THR A 181 8.93 16.08 9.98
CA THR A 181 8.49 16.63 8.69
C THR A 181 7.20 15.93 8.21
N ALA A 182 7.12 14.60 8.33
CA ALA A 182 5.90 13.85 8.03
C ALA A 182 4.70 14.34 8.86
N PHE A 183 4.89 14.62 10.16
CA PHE A 183 3.86 15.24 11.00
C PHE A 183 3.36 16.56 10.42
N LEU A 184 4.27 17.49 10.08
CA LEU A 184 3.89 18.79 9.52
C LEU A 184 3.10 18.65 8.22
N MET A 185 3.53 17.71 7.34
CA MET A 185 2.83 17.45 6.08
C MET A 185 1.42 16.86 6.34
N TYR A 186 1.25 15.97 7.33
CA TYR A 186 -0.08 15.45 7.68
C TYR A 186 -0.98 16.51 8.31
N VAL A 187 -0.45 17.48 9.07
CA VAL A 187 -1.20 18.66 9.52
C VAL A 187 -1.66 19.49 8.31
N ALA A 188 -0.79 19.69 7.32
CA ALA A 188 -1.16 20.36 6.08
C ALA A 188 -2.24 19.59 5.29
N CYS A 189 -2.13 18.24 5.19
CA CYS A 189 -3.16 17.37 4.60
C CYS A 189 -4.50 17.55 5.31
N SER A 190 -4.51 17.53 6.64
CA SER A 190 -5.72 17.71 7.44
C SER A 190 -6.40 19.07 7.20
N ARG A 191 -5.62 20.12 7.05
CA ARG A 191 -6.16 21.47 6.74
C ARG A 191 -6.67 21.53 5.32
N ASN A 192 -5.93 20.96 4.37
CA ASN A 192 -6.26 21.02 2.95
C ASN A 192 -7.54 20.25 2.62
N ILE A 193 -7.74 19.05 3.15
CA ILE A 193 -8.94 18.24 2.89
C ILE A 193 -10.23 18.94 3.35
N ARG A 194 -10.17 19.81 4.35
CA ARG A 194 -11.34 20.59 4.82
C ARG A 194 -11.87 21.58 3.81
N ARG A 195 -11.11 21.87 2.73
CA ARG A 195 -11.55 22.71 1.61
C ARG A 195 -12.50 21.99 0.66
N VAL A 196 -12.54 20.66 0.75
CA VAL A 196 -13.45 19.84 -0.05
C VAL A 196 -14.88 20.05 0.40
N VAL A 197 -15.77 20.34 -0.54
CA VAL A 197 -17.21 20.45 -0.29
C VAL A 197 -17.83 19.06 -0.35
N GLU A 198 -18.47 18.65 0.73
CA GLU A 198 -19.04 17.31 0.89
C GLU A 198 -20.53 17.31 0.59
N PRO A 199 -21.04 16.50 -0.37
CA PRO A 199 -22.49 16.30 -0.55
C PRO A 199 -23.07 15.49 0.61
N ALA A 200 -24.24 15.91 1.14
CA ALA A 200 -24.94 15.18 2.21
C ALA A 200 -25.33 13.74 1.82
N ALA A 201 -25.51 13.48 0.54
CA ALA A 201 -25.74 12.14 0.01
C ALA A 201 -24.65 11.15 0.39
N LEU A 202 -23.38 11.60 0.45
CA LEU A 202 -22.24 10.76 0.82
C LEU A 202 -22.35 10.27 2.28
N GLN A 203 -22.75 11.13 3.20
CA GLN A 203 -22.97 10.76 4.60
C GLN A 203 -24.15 9.78 4.74
N ARG A 204 -25.21 9.98 3.98
CA ARG A 204 -26.36 9.03 3.94
C ARG A 204 -25.93 7.65 3.44
N MET A 205 -25.10 7.58 2.40
CA MET A 205 -24.57 6.29 1.91
C MET A 205 -23.74 5.56 2.98
N ALA A 206 -22.93 6.28 3.75
CA ALA A 206 -22.12 5.69 4.81
C ALA A 206 -22.97 5.20 6.01
N ASN A 207 -24.19 5.71 6.21
CA ASN A 207 -25.11 5.28 7.27
C ASN A 207 -25.74 3.91 7.05
N HIS A 208 -25.70 3.37 5.82
CA HIS A 208 -26.23 2.03 5.58
C HIS A 208 -25.29 0.97 6.19
N PRO A 209 -25.83 -0.11 6.80
CA PRO A 209 -25.02 -1.12 7.45
C PRO A 209 -24.11 -1.82 6.43
N VAL A 210 -22.81 -1.61 6.58
CA VAL A 210 -21.76 -2.10 5.66
C VAL A 210 -21.82 -3.62 5.49
N ILE A 211 -22.14 -4.36 6.58
CA ILE A 211 -22.26 -5.83 6.56
C ILE A 211 -23.40 -6.27 5.62
N LYS A 212 -24.56 -5.59 5.66
CA LYS A 212 -25.69 -5.92 4.79
C LYS A 212 -25.34 -5.67 3.32
N GLN A 213 -24.66 -4.56 3.04
CA GLN A 213 -24.18 -4.25 1.69
C GLN A 213 -23.12 -5.27 1.22
N ALA A 214 -22.21 -5.71 2.11
CA ALA A 214 -21.24 -6.74 1.81
C ALA A 214 -21.93 -8.08 1.47
N LEU A 215 -22.90 -8.52 2.29
CA LEU A 215 -23.64 -9.75 2.02
C LEU A 215 -24.38 -9.73 0.68
N THR A 216 -24.92 -8.58 0.29
CA THR A 216 -25.56 -8.41 -1.02
C THR A 216 -24.52 -8.48 -2.14
N ALA A 217 -23.38 -7.81 -1.98
CA ALA A 217 -22.31 -7.79 -2.94
C ALA A 217 -21.64 -9.18 -3.13
N TRP A 218 -21.62 -10.04 -2.10
CA TRP A 218 -21.13 -11.43 -2.21
C TRP A 218 -21.82 -12.26 -3.28
N ARG A 219 -23.09 -11.95 -3.58
CA ARG A 219 -23.86 -12.66 -4.62
C ARG A 219 -23.35 -12.41 -6.03
N ILE A 220 -22.56 -11.36 -6.23
CA ILE A 220 -22.00 -10.99 -7.54
C ILE A 220 -20.81 -11.92 -7.86
N PRO A 221 -20.87 -12.73 -8.94
CA PRO A 221 -19.82 -13.70 -9.27
C PRO A 221 -18.44 -13.04 -9.46
N HIS A 222 -18.41 -11.87 -10.08
CA HIS A 222 -17.17 -11.10 -10.32
C HIS A 222 -16.44 -10.74 -9.04
N ILE A 223 -17.16 -10.40 -7.96
CA ILE A 223 -16.56 -10.12 -6.65
C ILE A 223 -15.89 -11.37 -6.08
N ARG A 224 -16.50 -12.53 -6.17
CA ARG A 224 -15.92 -13.79 -5.70
C ARG A 224 -14.64 -14.15 -6.45
N HIS A 225 -14.61 -13.95 -7.78
CA HIS A 225 -13.40 -14.16 -8.56
C HIS A 225 -12.29 -13.19 -8.18
N GLN A 226 -12.64 -11.93 -7.96
CA GLN A 226 -11.68 -10.92 -7.55
C GLN A 226 -11.11 -11.20 -6.15
N ILE A 227 -11.91 -11.73 -5.23
CA ILE A 227 -11.43 -12.16 -3.91
C ILE A 227 -10.40 -13.27 -4.07
N TYR A 228 -10.65 -14.27 -4.86
CA TYR A 228 -9.71 -15.38 -5.06
C TYR A 228 -8.36 -14.92 -5.61
N VAL A 229 -8.39 -14.17 -6.73
CA VAL A 229 -7.18 -13.65 -7.36
C VAL A 229 -6.50 -12.60 -6.48
N GLY A 230 -7.25 -11.67 -5.92
CA GLY A 230 -6.73 -10.62 -5.06
C GLY A 230 -6.11 -11.15 -3.77
N SER A 231 -6.69 -12.19 -3.16
CA SER A 231 -6.11 -12.84 -1.97
C SER A 231 -4.76 -13.46 -2.27
N ALA A 232 -4.68 -14.22 -3.37
CA ALA A 232 -3.46 -14.84 -3.81
C ALA A 232 -2.33 -13.80 -4.01
N MET A 233 -2.64 -12.70 -4.70
CA MET A 233 -1.68 -11.63 -4.98
C MET A 233 -1.28 -10.83 -3.75
N ASN A 234 -2.25 -10.47 -2.91
CA ASN A 234 -1.97 -9.69 -1.71
C ASN A 234 -1.14 -10.48 -0.69
N LEU A 235 -1.32 -11.81 -0.61
CA LEU A 235 -0.48 -12.62 0.27
C LEU A 235 0.99 -12.61 -0.20
N SER A 236 1.26 -12.77 -1.50
CA SER A 236 2.62 -12.67 -2.02
C SER A 236 3.24 -11.29 -1.81
N LEU A 237 2.46 -10.23 -1.99
CA LEU A 237 2.90 -8.85 -1.73
C LEU A 237 3.09 -8.57 -0.24
N ALA A 238 2.34 -9.23 0.66
CA ALA A 238 2.53 -9.12 2.10
C ALA A 238 3.88 -9.71 2.55
N MET A 239 4.36 -10.74 1.87
CA MET A 239 5.55 -11.48 2.28
C MET A 239 6.87 -10.93 1.71
N LEU A 240 6.85 -10.19 0.61
CA LEU A 240 8.06 -9.74 -0.08
C LEU A 240 8.75 -8.48 0.52
N PRO A 241 8.06 -7.37 0.82
CA PRO A 241 8.74 -6.08 1.04
C PRO A 241 9.71 -6.06 2.22
N ALA A 242 9.26 -6.51 3.39
CA ALA A 242 10.11 -6.49 4.59
C ALA A 242 11.29 -7.45 4.46
N VAL A 243 11.05 -8.63 3.89
CA VAL A 243 12.10 -9.66 3.73
C VAL A 243 13.14 -9.23 2.70
N ASN A 244 12.74 -8.53 1.62
CA ASN A 244 13.69 -7.94 0.68
C ASN A 244 14.62 -6.94 1.37
N ILE A 245 14.09 -6.07 2.25
CA ILE A 245 14.90 -5.09 2.98
C ILE A 245 15.82 -5.80 3.98
N LEU A 246 15.33 -6.80 4.70
CA LEU A 246 16.12 -7.62 5.62
C LEU A 246 17.26 -8.33 4.89
N ALA A 247 16.98 -8.96 3.75
CA ALA A 247 17.98 -9.63 2.93
C ALA A 247 19.09 -8.66 2.48
N MET A 248 18.72 -7.42 2.06
CA MET A 248 19.69 -6.40 1.68
C MET A 248 20.52 -5.91 2.87
N LYS A 249 19.87 -5.65 4.01
CA LYS A 249 20.53 -5.08 5.18
C LYS A 249 21.39 -6.09 5.91
N GLN A 250 20.86 -7.27 6.20
CA GLN A 250 21.49 -8.28 7.04
C GLN A 250 22.16 -9.39 6.25
N GLY A 251 21.54 -9.81 5.14
CA GLY A 251 22.12 -10.82 4.26
C GLY A 251 23.36 -10.29 3.51
N CYS A 252 23.30 -9.03 3.04
CA CYS A 252 24.32 -8.45 2.17
C CYS A 252 25.10 -7.27 2.80
N GLY A 253 24.75 -6.81 4.00
CA GLY A 253 25.41 -5.67 4.65
C GLY A 253 25.27 -4.33 3.92
N MET A 254 24.24 -4.16 3.09
CA MET A 254 24.06 -2.98 2.27
C MET A 254 23.74 -1.74 3.13
N SER A 255 24.27 -0.58 2.74
CA SER A 255 24.01 0.69 3.44
C SER A 255 22.56 1.16 3.25
N ASP A 256 22.01 1.88 4.24
CA ASP A 256 20.63 2.37 4.26
C ASP A 256 20.31 3.26 3.04
N SER A 257 21.27 4.11 2.64
CA SER A 257 21.11 4.95 1.45
C SER A 257 20.95 4.14 0.15
N ARG A 258 21.68 3.03 0.00
CA ARG A 258 21.54 2.15 -1.17
C ARG A 258 20.23 1.40 -1.16
N ILE A 259 19.77 0.93 0.00
CA ILE A 259 18.45 0.27 0.15
C ILE A 259 17.32 1.25 -0.22
N LEU A 260 17.40 2.49 0.24
CA LEU A 260 16.43 3.52 -0.12
C LEU A 260 16.50 3.91 -1.59
N LEU A 261 17.70 3.94 -2.19
CA LEU A 261 17.84 4.14 -3.63
C LEU A 261 17.11 3.04 -4.43
N LEU A 262 17.23 1.78 -4.02
CA LEU A 262 16.48 0.67 -4.61
C LEU A 262 14.97 0.88 -4.45
N GLY A 263 14.50 1.36 -3.30
CA GLY A 263 13.11 1.76 -3.10
C GLY A 263 12.66 2.89 -4.04
N ALA A 264 13.51 3.89 -4.28
CA ALA A 264 13.22 4.95 -5.26
C ALA A 264 13.11 4.40 -6.69
N VAL A 265 13.99 3.48 -7.06
CA VAL A 265 13.92 2.77 -8.36
C VAL A 265 12.63 1.94 -8.48
N GLN A 266 12.19 1.29 -7.41
CA GLN A 266 10.93 0.57 -7.37
C GLN A 266 9.74 1.51 -7.63
N VAL A 267 9.70 2.68 -7.01
CA VAL A 267 8.66 3.70 -7.25
C VAL A 267 8.71 4.19 -8.69
N PHE A 268 9.90 4.50 -9.20
CA PHE A 268 10.08 4.94 -10.60
C PHE A 268 9.61 3.90 -11.61
N SER A 269 9.92 2.64 -11.39
CA SER A 269 9.46 1.54 -12.25
C SER A 269 7.93 1.39 -12.22
N GLY A 270 7.29 1.62 -11.07
CA GLY A 270 5.84 1.67 -10.94
C GLY A 270 5.19 2.77 -11.79
N ILE A 271 5.86 3.93 -11.91
CA ILE A 271 5.40 5.01 -12.81
C ILE A 271 5.44 4.54 -14.27
N ALA A 272 6.57 3.99 -14.69
CA ALA A 272 6.72 3.44 -16.04
C ALA A 272 5.66 2.35 -16.33
N ALA A 273 5.39 1.49 -15.35
CA ALA A 273 4.33 0.49 -15.41
C ALA A 273 2.94 1.09 -15.58
N SER A 274 2.64 2.21 -14.92
CA SER A 274 1.33 2.89 -15.05
C SER A 274 1.08 3.38 -16.48
N PHE A 275 2.09 3.96 -17.12
CA PHE A 275 1.99 4.39 -18.52
C PHE A 275 1.81 3.20 -19.47
N LEU A 276 2.57 2.14 -19.26
CA LEU A 276 2.48 0.93 -20.08
C LEU A 276 1.13 0.22 -19.88
N TYR A 277 0.68 0.11 -18.62
CA TYR A 277 -0.60 -0.50 -18.27
C TYR A 277 -1.75 0.18 -19.00
N ARG A 278 -1.82 1.51 -19.01
CA ARG A 278 -2.88 2.23 -19.73
C ARG A 278 -2.95 1.82 -21.21
N LYS A 279 -1.80 1.71 -21.87
CA LYS A 279 -1.72 1.33 -23.28
C LYS A 279 -2.12 -0.13 -23.51
N LEU A 280 -1.67 -1.03 -22.65
CA LEU A 280 -1.90 -2.47 -22.80
C LEU A 280 -3.29 -2.89 -22.32
N ALA A 281 -3.82 -2.30 -21.24
CA ALA A 281 -5.14 -2.60 -20.70
C ALA A 281 -6.25 -2.23 -21.69
N PHE A 282 -6.08 -1.14 -22.44
CA PHE A 282 -7.00 -0.77 -23.52
C PHE A 282 -7.05 -1.83 -24.62
N ARG A 283 -5.91 -2.47 -24.93
CA ARG A 283 -5.80 -3.47 -26.01
C ARG A 283 -6.21 -4.88 -25.56
N PHE A 284 -5.84 -5.29 -24.34
CA PHE A 284 -5.95 -6.69 -23.90
C PHE A 284 -7.00 -6.88 -22.78
N GLY A 285 -7.43 -5.82 -22.14
CA GLY A 285 -8.31 -5.86 -20.96
C GLY A 285 -7.56 -6.19 -19.65
N PRO A 286 -8.14 -5.81 -18.48
CA PRO A 286 -7.50 -6.00 -17.18
C PRO A 286 -7.28 -7.47 -16.82
N GLU A 287 -8.18 -8.37 -17.22
CA GLU A 287 -8.12 -9.80 -16.89
C GLU A 287 -6.88 -10.47 -17.49
N LYS A 288 -6.64 -10.26 -18.80
CA LYS A 288 -5.45 -10.83 -19.48
C LYS A 288 -4.15 -10.26 -18.93
N MET A 289 -4.16 -8.98 -18.54
CA MET A 289 -2.99 -8.36 -17.91
C MET A 289 -2.66 -9.00 -16.55
N LEU A 290 -3.66 -9.28 -15.72
CA LEU A 290 -3.48 -9.97 -14.45
C LEU A 290 -2.91 -11.38 -14.66
N VAL A 291 -3.44 -12.14 -15.64
CA VAL A 291 -2.93 -13.47 -15.98
C VAL A 291 -1.47 -13.46 -16.43
N ALA A 292 -1.07 -12.43 -17.19
CA ALA A 292 0.31 -12.31 -17.65
C ALA A 292 1.30 -11.95 -16.51
N VAL A 293 0.87 -11.13 -15.57
CA VAL A 293 1.76 -10.56 -14.53
C VAL A 293 1.94 -11.48 -13.32
N CYS A 294 0.95 -12.31 -12.99
CA CYS A 294 1.06 -13.17 -11.80
C CYS A 294 2.21 -14.19 -11.85
N PRO A 295 2.47 -14.88 -12.97
CA PRO A 295 3.64 -15.75 -13.08
C PRO A 295 4.96 -14.97 -12.96
N LEU A 296 4.99 -13.72 -13.46
CA LEU A 296 6.17 -12.86 -13.38
C LEU A 296 6.46 -12.42 -11.93
N LEU A 297 5.43 -12.20 -11.11
CA LEU A 297 5.61 -11.99 -9.66
C LEU A 297 6.22 -13.22 -8.99
N TRP A 298 5.81 -14.43 -9.37
CA TRP A 298 6.39 -15.65 -8.85
C TRP A 298 7.88 -15.79 -9.21
N LEU A 299 8.29 -15.37 -10.41
CA LEU A 299 9.70 -15.38 -10.84
C LEU A 299 10.60 -14.51 -9.94
N LEU A 300 10.05 -13.49 -9.22
CA LEU A 300 10.83 -12.71 -8.28
C LEU A 300 11.33 -13.54 -7.10
N PHE A 301 10.56 -14.53 -6.64
CA PHE A 301 11.02 -15.46 -5.61
C PHE A 301 12.19 -16.31 -6.12
N LEU A 302 12.11 -16.80 -7.36
CA LEU A 302 13.19 -17.56 -7.98
C LEU A 302 14.48 -16.73 -8.11
N TYR A 303 14.37 -15.45 -8.44
CA TYR A 303 15.53 -14.57 -8.50
C TYR A 303 16.31 -14.56 -7.18
N TRP A 304 15.61 -14.43 -6.04
CA TRP A 304 16.26 -14.40 -4.74
C TRP A 304 16.86 -15.74 -4.31
N ILE A 305 16.30 -16.87 -4.75
CA ILE A 305 16.86 -18.21 -4.50
C ILE A 305 18.23 -18.34 -5.17
N PHE A 306 18.37 -17.82 -6.39
CA PHE A 306 19.61 -17.90 -7.17
C PHE A 306 20.49 -16.65 -7.04
N ALA A 307 20.16 -15.74 -6.14
CA ALA A 307 20.94 -14.51 -5.94
C ALA A 307 22.39 -14.85 -5.53
N PRO A 308 23.40 -14.10 -6.06
CA PRO A 308 24.80 -14.30 -5.70
C PRO A 308 25.02 -14.01 -4.20
N GLU A 309 26.10 -14.54 -3.63
CA GLU A 309 26.45 -14.28 -2.22
C GLU A 309 26.80 -12.82 -1.96
N THR A 310 27.46 -12.21 -2.93
CA THR A 310 27.79 -10.78 -2.88
C THR A 310 26.85 -10.00 -3.78
N ILE A 311 25.82 -9.41 -3.17
CA ILE A 311 24.86 -8.59 -3.90
C ILE A 311 25.38 -7.15 -3.99
N THR A 312 25.65 -6.72 -5.19
CA THR A 312 25.97 -5.33 -5.53
C THR A 312 24.69 -4.53 -5.79
N LEU A 313 24.79 -3.20 -5.86
CA LEU A 313 23.63 -2.38 -6.25
C LEU A 313 23.02 -2.82 -7.60
N TRP A 314 23.87 -3.17 -8.56
CA TRP A 314 23.46 -3.59 -9.91
C TRP A 314 22.72 -4.92 -9.93
N THR A 315 23.16 -5.89 -9.14
CA THR A 315 22.49 -7.18 -9.02
C THR A 315 21.20 -7.09 -8.20
N ALA A 316 21.05 -6.09 -7.30
CA ALA A 316 19.81 -5.85 -6.57
C ALA A 316 18.76 -5.09 -7.38
N LEU A 317 19.12 -4.35 -8.43
CA LEU A 317 18.19 -3.53 -9.23
C LEU A 317 17.03 -4.32 -9.85
N PRO A 318 17.25 -5.48 -10.53
CA PRO A 318 16.16 -6.19 -11.21
C PRO A 318 14.97 -6.52 -10.32
N PRO A 319 15.11 -7.14 -9.13
CA PRO A 319 13.96 -7.47 -8.28
C PRO A 319 13.19 -6.22 -7.82
N PHE A 320 13.86 -5.09 -7.57
CA PHE A 320 13.16 -3.86 -7.18
C PHE A 320 12.41 -3.22 -8.35
N ILE A 321 13.02 -3.20 -9.55
CA ILE A 321 12.36 -2.73 -10.78
C ILE A 321 11.11 -3.58 -11.04
N PHE A 322 11.23 -4.89 -11.06
CA PHE A 322 10.13 -5.78 -11.37
C PHE A 322 9.06 -5.78 -10.26
N THR A 323 9.43 -5.68 -8.98
CA THR A 323 8.46 -5.55 -7.89
C THR A 323 7.61 -4.29 -8.07
N GLY A 324 8.22 -3.12 -8.29
CA GLY A 324 7.48 -1.88 -8.51
C GLY A 324 6.58 -1.93 -9.74
N PHE A 325 7.11 -2.49 -10.83
CA PHE A 325 6.40 -2.65 -12.08
C PHE A 325 5.17 -3.56 -11.94
N PHE A 326 5.34 -4.76 -11.42
CA PHE A 326 4.27 -5.73 -11.29
C PHE A 326 3.25 -5.34 -10.23
N GLN A 327 3.68 -4.81 -9.08
CA GLN A 327 2.79 -4.33 -8.03
C GLN A 327 1.85 -3.23 -8.55
N THR A 328 2.36 -2.34 -9.39
CA THR A 328 1.55 -1.27 -10.00
C THR A 328 0.55 -1.83 -11.00
N ILE A 329 0.96 -2.76 -11.85
CA ILE A 329 0.04 -3.39 -12.82
C ILE A 329 -1.05 -4.16 -12.10
N VAL A 330 -0.71 -4.89 -11.04
CA VAL A 330 -1.67 -5.66 -10.23
C VAL A 330 -2.68 -4.75 -9.55
N SER A 331 -2.22 -3.75 -8.83
CA SER A 331 -3.10 -2.85 -8.08
C SER A 331 -4.03 -2.07 -9.02
N THR A 332 -3.49 -1.57 -10.15
CA THR A 332 -4.29 -0.87 -11.16
C THR A 332 -5.23 -1.83 -11.89
N GLY A 333 -4.77 -3.05 -12.20
CA GLY A 333 -5.57 -4.09 -12.86
C GLY A 333 -6.75 -4.55 -12.01
N LEU A 334 -6.54 -4.81 -10.72
CA LEU A 334 -7.60 -5.17 -9.79
C LEU A 334 -8.59 -4.01 -9.59
N GLY A 335 -8.09 -2.77 -9.49
CA GLY A 335 -8.93 -1.57 -9.40
C GLY A 335 -9.83 -1.39 -10.63
N ASN A 336 -9.26 -1.51 -11.84
CA ASN A 336 -10.01 -1.41 -13.09
C ASN A 336 -11.00 -2.56 -13.26
N TYR A 337 -10.63 -3.78 -12.92
CA TYR A 337 -11.55 -4.91 -12.94
C TYR A 337 -12.74 -4.65 -12.02
N PHE A 338 -12.48 -4.17 -10.80
CA PHE A 338 -13.52 -3.83 -9.83
C PHE A 338 -14.48 -2.74 -10.34
N THR A 339 -13.95 -1.63 -10.85
CA THR A 339 -14.76 -0.51 -11.33
C THR A 339 -15.60 -0.87 -12.54
N ASN A 340 -15.11 -1.76 -13.40
CA ASN A 340 -15.82 -2.19 -14.60
C ASN A 340 -16.90 -3.26 -14.34
N THR A 341 -16.73 -4.06 -13.27
CA THR A 341 -17.61 -5.22 -13.01
C THR A 341 -18.59 -5.03 -11.86
N VAL A 342 -18.40 -3.98 -11.02
CA VAL A 342 -19.22 -3.72 -9.84
C VAL A 342 -20.02 -2.43 -9.99
N ASP A 343 -21.34 -2.55 -10.02
CA ASP A 343 -22.27 -1.42 -10.15
C ASP A 343 -22.26 -0.51 -8.91
N ASN A 344 -22.65 0.75 -9.11
CA ASN A 344 -22.67 1.79 -8.09
C ASN A 344 -23.30 1.39 -6.73
N PRO A 345 -24.49 0.74 -6.69
CA PRO A 345 -25.13 0.36 -5.43
C PRO A 345 -24.33 -0.65 -4.61
N HIS A 346 -23.46 -1.43 -5.27
CA HIS A 346 -22.71 -2.52 -4.63
C HIS A 346 -21.26 -2.16 -4.31
N GLN A 347 -20.82 -0.93 -4.63
CA GLN A 347 -19.41 -0.55 -4.48
C GLN A 347 -18.91 -0.57 -3.04
N ILE A 348 -19.69 -0.12 -2.04
CA ILE A 348 -19.28 -0.16 -0.64
C ILE A 348 -19.11 -1.61 -0.17
N GLY A 349 -20.07 -2.48 -0.47
CA GLY A 349 -20.01 -3.90 -0.15
C GLY A 349 -18.87 -4.61 -0.90
N GLY A 350 -18.66 -4.27 -2.17
CA GLY A 350 -17.55 -4.79 -2.96
C GLY A 350 -16.19 -4.32 -2.44
N THR A 351 -16.06 -3.04 -2.05
CA THR A 351 -14.86 -2.49 -1.42
C THR A 351 -14.53 -3.22 -0.11
N PHE A 352 -15.55 -3.55 0.69
CA PHE A 352 -15.36 -4.37 1.88
C PHE A 352 -14.68 -5.70 1.54
N TRP A 353 -15.19 -6.44 0.57
CA TRP A 353 -14.62 -7.73 0.16
C TRP A 353 -13.21 -7.58 -0.39
N VAL A 354 -13.01 -6.65 -1.30
CA VAL A 354 -11.72 -6.48 -1.99
C VAL A 354 -10.63 -5.99 -1.06
N PHE A 355 -10.90 -5.06 -0.15
CA PHE A 355 -9.87 -4.52 0.73
C PHE A 355 -9.81 -5.23 2.07
N VAL A 356 -10.94 -5.48 2.74
CA VAL A 356 -10.94 -6.08 4.08
C VAL A 356 -10.60 -7.56 3.99
N VAL A 357 -11.21 -8.29 3.07
CA VAL A 357 -11.00 -9.73 2.97
C VAL A 357 -9.71 -10.06 2.23
N THR A 358 -9.51 -9.54 1.01
CA THR A 358 -8.32 -9.89 0.25
C THR A 358 -7.06 -9.18 0.77
N GLY A 359 -7.16 -7.94 1.23
CA GLY A 359 -6.05 -7.20 1.82
C GLY A 359 -5.86 -7.55 3.29
N GLY A 360 -6.89 -7.30 4.12
CA GLY A 360 -6.80 -7.43 5.56
C GLY A 360 -6.48 -8.86 6.05
N LEU A 361 -7.24 -9.87 5.58
CA LEU A 361 -6.96 -11.26 5.98
C LEU A 361 -5.61 -11.75 5.45
N MET A 362 -5.24 -11.40 4.21
CA MET A 362 -3.93 -11.76 3.68
C MET A 362 -2.79 -11.04 4.40
N GLY A 363 -3.03 -9.82 4.88
CA GLY A 363 -2.11 -9.13 5.79
C GLY A 363 -1.91 -9.88 7.11
N ILE A 364 -2.98 -10.39 7.73
CA ILE A 364 -2.90 -11.23 8.93
C ILE A 364 -2.08 -12.50 8.64
N CYS A 365 -2.38 -13.18 7.53
CA CYS A 365 -1.63 -14.36 7.12
C CYS A 365 -0.13 -14.05 6.94
N GLY A 366 0.22 -12.93 6.28
CA GLY A 366 1.61 -12.51 6.11
C GLY A 366 2.30 -12.19 7.43
N MET A 367 1.61 -11.54 8.38
CA MET A 367 2.14 -11.27 9.73
C MET A 367 2.44 -12.55 10.52
N ILE A 368 1.69 -13.61 10.28
CA ILE A 368 1.90 -14.91 10.95
C ILE A 368 2.95 -15.73 10.20
N PHE A 369 2.85 -15.84 8.88
CA PHE A 369 3.72 -16.72 8.08
C PHE A 369 5.15 -16.21 8.01
N ASN A 370 5.38 -14.89 7.88
CA ASN A 370 6.73 -14.36 7.84
C ASN A 370 7.57 -14.75 9.06
N PRO A 371 7.17 -14.41 10.31
CA PRO A 371 7.95 -14.77 11.48
C PRO A 371 7.99 -16.28 11.73
N LEU A 372 6.93 -17.01 11.38
CA LEU A 372 6.88 -18.47 11.53
C LEU A 372 7.92 -19.15 10.64
N ILE A 373 7.99 -18.79 9.36
CA ILE A 373 8.99 -19.33 8.42
C ILE A 373 10.39 -19.00 8.89
N PHE A 374 10.67 -17.73 9.30
CA PHE A 374 11.98 -17.37 9.83
C PHE A 374 12.36 -18.19 11.05
N LYS A 375 11.45 -18.34 12.02
CA LYS A 375 11.70 -19.12 13.23
C LYS A 375 11.96 -20.60 12.93
N LEU A 376 11.19 -21.20 12.03
CA LEU A 376 11.41 -22.58 11.61
C LEU A 376 12.78 -22.75 10.93
N LEU A 377 13.14 -21.88 10.03
CA LEU A 377 14.44 -21.92 9.34
C LEU A 377 15.61 -21.76 10.32
N GLN A 378 15.47 -20.91 11.33
CA GLN A 378 16.49 -20.77 12.39
C GLN A 378 16.61 -22.03 13.27
N ILE A 379 15.50 -22.69 13.60
CA ILE A 379 15.50 -23.93 14.38
C ILE A 379 16.14 -25.09 13.60
N PHE A 380 15.84 -25.20 12.32
CA PHE A 380 16.40 -26.28 11.47
C PHE A 380 17.83 -26.02 11.00
N GLY A 381 18.48 -24.94 11.47
CA GLY A 381 19.91 -24.69 11.29
C GLY A 381 20.32 -24.32 9.86
N ASN A 382 19.40 -23.86 9.05
CA ASN A 382 19.66 -23.49 7.66
C ASN A 382 20.34 -22.13 7.53
N GLY A 383 21.58 -22.02 8.00
CA GLY A 383 22.46 -20.94 7.66
C GLY A 383 22.28 -19.63 8.44
N THR A 384 23.26 -18.80 8.26
CA THR A 384 23.30 -17.39 8.69
C THR A 384 23.48 -16.54 7.44
N GLY A 385 23.13 -15.26 7.52
CA GLY A 385 23.32 -14.36 6.39
C GLY A 385 22.39 -14.64 5.21
N MET A 386 22.90 -14.64 3.98
CA MET A 386 22.09 -14.74 2.77
C MET A 386 21.43 -16.12 2.56
N ASP A 387 21.99 -17.19 3.09
CA ASP A 387 21.43 -18.55 2.95
C ASP A 387 20.10 -18.72 3.69
N LEU A 388 19.93 -18.04 4.82
CA LEU A 388 18.65 -17.97 5.51
C LEU A 388 17.57 -17.36 4.61
N PHE A 389 17.91 -16.27 3.93
CA PHE A 389 16.98 -15.58 3.02
C PHE A 389 16.69 -16.39 1.76
N ARG A 390 17.69 -17.08 1.18
CA ARG A 390 17.46 -18.02 0.06
C ARG A 390 16.49 -19.14 0.44
N SER A 391 16.68 -19.73 1.63
CA SER A 391 15.78 -20.77 2.16
C SER A 391 14.37 -20.22 2.39
N TYR A 392 14.24 -18.97 2.88
CA TYR A 392 12.96 -18.29 3.02
C TYR A 392 12.27 -18.14 1.66
N PHE A 393 12.97 -17.63 0.65
CA PHE A 393 12.41 -17.44 -0.69
C PHE A 393 12.06 -18.76 -1.37
N LEU A 394 12.81 -19.85 -1.11
CA LEU A 394 12.47 -21.18 -1.59
C LEU A 394 11.14 -21.69 -1.00
N VAL A 395 10.99 -21.61 0.31
CA VAL A 395 9.73 -22.01 1.00
C VAL A 395 8.56 -21.19 0.48
N THR A 396 8.73 -19.87 0.36
CA THR A 396 7.67 -18.98 -0.16
C THR A 396 7.36 -19.24 -1.64
N ALA A 397 8.34 -19.50 -2.49
CA ALA A 397 8.11 -19.87 -3.87
C ALA A 397 7.28 -21.17 -4.01
N ILE A 398 7.55 -22.18 -3.19
CA ILE A 398 6.77 -23.41 -3.14
C ILE A 398 5.33 -23.14 -2.70
N LEU A 399 5.15 -22.40 -1.60
CA LEU A 399 3.83 -22.05 -1.07
C LEU A 399 2.99 -21.26 -2.08
N PHE A 400 3.62 -20.42 -2.87
CA PHE A 400 2.95 -19.56 -3.86
C PHE A 400 2.93 -20.09 -5.29
N ALA A 401 3.42 -21.31 -5.54
CA ALA A 401 3.33 -21.91 -6.87
C ALA A 401 1.89 -21.98 -7.39
N GLY A 402 0.91 -22.17 -6.51
CA GLY A 402 -0.52 -22.13 -6.85
C GLY A 402 -1.02 -20.78 -7.38
N LEU A 403 -0.30 -19.67 -7.11
CA LEU A 403 -0.65 -18.34 -7.61
C LEU A 403 -0.58 -18.21 -9.13
N ILE A 404 0.25 -19.03 -9.76
CA ILE A 404 0.38 -19.07 -11.22
C ILE A 404 -0.97 -19.42 -11.86
N PHE A 405 -1.76 -20.28 -11.21
CA PHE A 405 -3.02 -20.80 -11.73
C PHE A 405 -4.25 -19.98 -11.30
N ALA A 406 -4.16 -19.21 -10.21
CA ALA A 406 -5.30 -18.46 -9.69
C ALA A 406 -5.91 -17.47 -10.73
N PRO A 407 -5.12 -16.66 -11.47
CA PRO A 407 -5.65 -15.74 -12.45
C PRO A 407 -6.21 -16.41 -13.71
N LEU A 408 -5.75 -17.61 -14.05
CA LEU A 408 -6.27 -18.37 -15.19
C LEU A 408 -7.78 -18.62 -15.06
N SER A 409 -8.28 -18.71 -13.84
CA SER A 409 -9.71 -18.85 -13.57
C SER A 409 -10.56 -17.69 -14.10
N LEU A 410 -9.98 -16.47 -14.21
CA LEU A 410 -10.66 -15.29 -14.75
C LEU A 410 -10.92 -15.40 -16.27
N VAL A 411 -10.00 -16.03 -16.99
CA VAL A 411 -10.06 -16.13 -18.45
C VAL A 411 -10.83 -17.38 -18.92
N LEU A 412 -10.64 -18.51 -18.24
CA LEU A 412 -11.29 -19.76 -18.62
C LEU A 412 -12.81 -19.72 -18.49
N LYS A 413 -13.33 -18.96 -17.52
CA LYS A 413 -14.78 -18.85 -17.29
C LYS A 413 -15.49 -17.94 -18.28
N LYS A 414 -14.79 -16.94 -18.84
CA LYS A 414 -15.35 -16.09 -19.89
C LYS A 414 -15.56 -16.86 -21.20
N ARG A 415 -14.70 -17.85 -21.49
CA ARG A 415 -14.80 -18.71 -22.66
C ARG A 415 -15.96 -19.71 -22.60
N ASN A 416 -16.50 -19.99 -21.40
CA ASN A 416 -17.65 -20.87 -21.21
C ASN A 416 -18.97 -20.10 -21.08
N ALA A 417 -18.94 -18.75 -21.10
CA ALA A 417 -20.11 -17.88 -21.00
C ALA A 417 -20.46 -17.20 -22.35
N ASP A 418 -19.51 -17.22 -23.29
CA ASP A 418 -19.68 -16.88 -24.72
C ASP A 418 -19.92 -18.17 -25.53
#